data_9ea85ea7a4038c274e00584974ccdb02
#
_entry.id   9ea85ea7a4038c274e00584974ccdb02
#
_cell.length_a   1.000
_cell.length_b   1.000
_cell.length_c   1.000
_cell.angle_alpha   90.00
_cell.angle_beta   90.00
_cell.angle_gamma   90.00
#
_symmetry.space_group_name_H-M   'P 1'
#
loop_
_entity.id
_entity.type
_entity.pdbx_description
1 polymer ?
#
loop_
_entity_poly.entity_id
_entity_poly.type
_entity_poly.pdbx_seq_one_letter_code
_entity_poly.pdbx_strand_id
1 'polypeptide(L)'
;MRRPSEERLHRSFETALARVLVSAAGAVVLTATACGAVDPADAGCPACEQSSAPYKSICAESPTQSFLRGLSASPAIDGAVYRREDAFSVRDNQGTPGSVVPSPVEDPDDLWAAVDTETVGTPCATASDRAACAAKVAGFRFLPPTREACTAQFGGGYRGKACGVTYVLYTRGDEIGVAQSDGEVAALMGTFDTLHEALWAARKVGRPSCGSTRSPDSTYRRLEDGSWQMKLLEDNCGLRNYEVSVLVDPSGKVTVLNKEDVGEGGGCPVAGRRPDGLCWAPRDGEGAGAVGEHLAKMAVLEAASVVAFRQLRRELAAFGAPRELLDRIREAARDEVRHARATKSLAQKYGVTPGRPEIGAPSGERSLLTIALENAREGCVRETYGALMAHVQAARAEDADVRACMRTIAEEETRRAALSLDIAAWVEARLDAEGRRAVDAARADAVSELARELSRPVDDDLIAACGIPDHLDALELLTSLAPTMLAA
;
A
#
# COMPACT_ATOMS: atom_id res chain seq x y z
N MET A 1 -17.61 20.77 -24.12
CA MET A 1 -16.63 19.90 -24.76
C MET A 1 -15.49 19.67 -23.80
N ARG A 2 -15.14 18.42 -23.51
CA ARG A 2 -13.96 18.06 -22.70
C ARG A 2 -12.70 18.39 -23.49
N ARG A 3 -11.61 18.69 -22.77
CA ARG A 3 -10.30 18.95 -23.40
C ARG A 3 -9.60 17.64 -23.78
N PRO A 4 -8.63 17.64 -24.71
CA PRO A 4 -7.94 16.42 -25.12
C PRO A 4 -7.24 15.69 -23.96
N SER A 5 -6.63 16.43 -23.00
CA SER A 5 -6.03 15.88 -21.78
C SER A 5 -7.07 15.23 -20.87
N GLU A 6 -8.22 15.86 -20.68
CA GLU A 6 -9.33 15.36 -19.90
C GLU A 6 -9.96 14.10 -20.53
N GLU A 7 -10.16 14.09 -21.84
CA GLU A 7 -10.66 12.91 -22.57
C GLU A 7 -9.70 11.72 -22.50
N ARG A 8 -8.39 11.99 -22.56
CA ARG A 8 -7.37 10.94 -22.40
C ARG A 8 -7.45 10.33 -21.01
N LEU A 9 -7.53 11.15 -19.96
CA LEU A 9 -7.64 10.66 -18.58
C LEU A 9 -8.93 9.87 -18.34
N HIS A 10 -10.07 10.34 -18.83
CA HIS A 10 -11.32 9.58 -18.72
C HIS A 10 -11.19 8.19 -19.33
N ARG A 11 -10.64 8.06 -20.54
CA ARG A 11 -10.39 6.73 -21.14
C ARG A 11 -9.45 5.86 -20.32
N SER A 12 -8.37 6.45 -19.78
CA SER A 12 -7.43 5.72 -18.93
C SER A 12 -8.09 5.27 -17.63
N PHE A 13 -8.91 6.12 -17.01
CA PHE A 13 -9.66 5.79 -15.79
C PHE A 13 -10.74 4.74 -16.06
N GLU A 14 -11.52 4.86 -17.12
CA GLU A 14 -12.49 3.83 -17.53
C GLU A 14 -11.81 2.47 -17.72
N THR A 15 -10.63 2.46 -18.36
CA THR A 15 -9.87 1.22 -18.57
C THR A 15 -9.38 0.64 -17.24
N ALA A 16 -8.83 1.46 -16.35
CA ALA A 16 -8.34 1.02 -15.05
C ALA A 16 -9.49 0.57 -14.14
N LEU A 17 -10.58 1.34 -14.08
CA LEU A 17 -11.77 1.02 -13.29
C LEU A 17 -12.46 -0.26 -13.77
N ALA A 18 -12.54 -0.47 -15.10
CA ALA A 18 -13.13 -1.69 -15.65
C ALA A 18 -12.40 -2.96 -15.19
N ARG A 19 -11.08 -2.87 -14.98
CA ARG A 19 -10.28 -4.00 -14.48
C ARG A 19 -10.57 -4.31 -13.00
N VAL A 20 -10.82 -3.30 -12.19
CA VAL A 20 -10.95 -3.42 -10.74
C VAL A 20 -12.43 -3.42 -10.27
N LEU A 21 -13.35 -2.68 -10.92
CA LEU A 21 -14.76 -2.60 -10.50
C LEU A 21 -15.62 -3.77 -10.99
N VAL A 22 -15.25 -4.46 -12.05
CA VAL A 22 -15.95 -5.68 -12.49
C VAL A 22 -15.87 -6.79 -11.42
N SER A 23 -14.95 -6.65 -10.45
CA SER A 23 -14.79 -7.57 -9.31
C SER A 23 -15.75 -7.31 -8.14
N ALA A 24 -16.37 -6.15 -8.04
CA ALA A 24 -17.11 -5.72 -6.83
C ALA A 24 -18.60 -6.11 -6.79
N ALA A 25 -19.15 -6.76 -7.80
CA ALA A 25 -20.59 -7.07 -7.87
C ALA A 25 -21.01 -8.34 -7.09
N GLY A 26 -20.32 -8.69 -6.01
CA GLY A 26 -20.59 -9.91 -5.23
C GLY A 26 -20.26 -9.81 -3.73
N ALA A 27 -20.44 -8.68 -3.09
CA ALA A 27 -20.23 -8.57 -1.65
C ALA A 27 -21.43 -9.16 -0.87
N VAL A 28 -21.23 -10.31 -0.27
CA VAL A 28 -22.08 -10.85 0.81
C VAL A 28 -21.52 -10.34 2.13
N VAL A 29 -22.41 -9.80 2.94
CA VAL A 29 -22.14 -9.35 4.30
C VAL A 29 -21.61 -10.52 5.14
N LEU A 30 -20.36 -10.44 5.56
CA LEU A 30 -19.79 -11.28 6.60
C LEU A 30 -19.77 -10.48 7.89
N THR A 31 -20.46 -11.00 8.90
CA THR A 31 -20.40 -10.49 10.26
C THR A 31 -18.98 -10.65 10.79
N ALA A 32 -18.31 -9.53 10.99
CA ALA A 32 -16.99 -9.50 11.63
C ALA A 32 -17.12 -9.99 13.09
N THR A 33 -16.47 -11.09 13.37
CA THR A 33 -16.17 -11.44 14.77
C THR A 33 -15.04 -10.51 15.21
N ALA A 34 -15.35 -9.58 16.07
CA ALA A 34 -14.42 -8.62 16.62
C ALA A 34 -13.21 -9.36 17.24
N CYS A 35 -12.04 -9.19 16.68
CA CYS A 35 -10.79 -9.42 17.38
C CYS A 35 -10.70 -8.33 18.46
N GLY A 36 -10.81 -8.75 19.72
CA GLY A 36 -10.74 -7.85 20.86
C GLY A 36 -9.44 -7.04 20.80
N ALA A 37 -9.58 -5.74 20.87
CA ALA A 37 -8.48 -4.84 21.11
C ALA A 37 -7.85 -5.22 22.46
N VAL A 38 -6.57 -5.60 22.42
CA VAL A 38 -5.80 -5.79 23.65
C VAL A 38 -5.37 -4.40 24.09
N ASP A 39 -5.87 -4.00 25.26
CA ASP A 39 -5.50 -2.74 25.90
C ASP A 39 -3.99 -2.75 26.19
N PRO A 40 -3.17 -1.82 25.67
CA PRO A 40 -1.72 -1.89 25.81
C PRO A 40 -1.21 -1.59 27.23
N ALA A 41 -2.11 -1.25 28.17
CA ALA A 41 -1.72 -0.75 29.49
C ALA A 41 -1.24 -1.82 30.49
N ASP A 42 -1.40 -3.13 30.22
CA ASP A 42 -1.09 -4.19 31.20
C ASP A 42 -0.12 -5.30 30.72
N ALA A 43 0.52 -5.13 29.57
CA ALA A 43 1.49 -6.12 29.09
C ALA A 43 2.89 -5.86 29.64
N GLY A 44 3.06 -6.06 30.95
CA GLY A 44 4.40 -6.09 31.57
C GLY A 44 5.23 -7.24 30.97
N CYS A 45 6.48 -6.94 30.59
CA CYS A 45 7.45 -7.95 30.18
C CYS A 45 8.58 -8.02 31.24
N PRO A 46 8.43 -8.84 32.30
CA PRO A 46 9.46 -8.95 33.34
C PRO A 46 10.83 -9.36 32.80
N ALA A 47 10.86 -10.22 31.77
CA ALA A 47 12.10 -10.60 31.10
C ALA A 47 12.76 -9.44 30.34
N CYS A 48 11.95 -8.48 29.82
CA CYS A 48 12.47 -7.29 29.14
C CYS A 48 13.14 -6.32 30.12
N GLU A 49 12.60 -6.16 31.34
CA GLU A 49 13.15 -5.26 32.36
C GLU A 49 14.47 -5.77 32.95
N GLN A 50 14.64 -7.09 33.03
CA GLN A 50 15.81 -7.74 33.61
C GLN A 50 16.95 -7.95 32.61
N SER A 51 16.69 -7.84 31.31
CA SER A 51 17.70 -8.12 30.29
C SER A 51 18.70 -6.97 30.13
N SER A 52 19.97 -7.25 30.34
CA SER A 52 21.10 -6.36 30.04
C SER A 52 21.62 -6.50 28.59
N ALA A 53 21.04 -7.37 27.78
CA ALA A 53 21.49 -7.60 26.42
C ALA A 53 21.33 -6.33 25.57
N PRO A 54 22.38 -5.88 24.86
CA PRO A 54 22.29 -4.69 24.02
C PRO A 54 21.40 -4.93 22.81
N TYR A 55 20.71 -3.86 22.39
CA TYR A 55 20.02 -3.88 21.10
C TYR A 55 21.00 -3.89 19.94
N LYS A 56 20.70 -4.68 18.93
CA LYS A 56 21.44 -4.78 17.67
C LYS A 56 20.58 -4.22 16.53
N SER A 57 21.21 -3.77 15.45
CA SER A 57 20.49 -3.30 14.27
C SER A 57 19.96 -4.47 13.45
N ILE A 58 18.66 -4.47 13.18
CA ILE A 58 18.04 -5.41 12.23
C ILE A 58 18.60 -5.19 10.82
N CYS A 59 18.86 -3.95 10.46
CA CYS A 59 19.31 -3.54 9.13
C CYS A 59 20.70 -4.09 8.77
N ALA A 60 21.56 -4.34 9.77
CA ALA A 60 22.89 -4.91 9.56
C ALA A 60 22.83 -6.43 9.29
N GLU A 61 21.82 -7.14 9.83
CA GLU A 61 21.75 -8.61 9.78
C GLU A 61 20.75 -9.13 8.75
N SER A 62 19.75 -8.34 8.39
CA SER A 62 18.72 -8.76 7.42
C SER A 62 18.50 -7.69 6.34
N PRO A 63 19.45 -7.48 5.43
CA PRO A 63 19.31 -6.46 4.41
C PRO A 63 18.27 -6.76 3.34
N THR A 64 17.70 -7.97 3.30
CA THR A 64 16.75 -8.39 2.26
C THR A 64 15.44 -8.88 2.87
N GLN A 65 14.33 -8.54 2.24
CA GLN A 65 12.96 -8.97 2.57
C GLN A 65 12.68 -10.42 2.15
N SER A 66 13.66 -11.31 2.26
CA SER A 66 13.48 -12.73 1.94
C SER A 66 12.62 -13.39 2.99
N PHE A 67 11.51 -14.02 2.57
CA PHE A 67 10.55 -14.68 3.45
C PHE A 67 11.11 -16.00 4.03
N LEU A 68 11.74 -16.83 3.16
CA LEU A 68 12.25 -18.15 3.54
C LEU A 68 13.65 -18.13 4.16
N ARG A 69 14.38 -17.02 4.00
CA ARG A 69 15.74 -16.90 4.49
C ARG A 69 15.77 -16.97 6.02
N GLY A 70 16.48 -17.95 6.55
CA GLY A 70 16.55 -18.17 7.98
C GLY A 70 15.41 -19.01 8.54
N LEU A 71 14.58 -19.62 7.69
CA LEU A 71 13.59 -20.61 8.10
C LEU A 71 14.30 -21.83 8.72
N SER A 72 14.03 -22.10 9.98
CA SER A 72 14.55 -23.24 10.73
C SER A 72 13.40 -24.23 10.98
N ALA A 73 13.08 -25.03 9.97
CA ALA A 73 11.97 -25.96 10.08
C ALA A 73 12.25 -27.09 11.06
N SER A 74 11.25 -27.42 11.90
CA SER A 74 11.30 -28.53 12.86
C SER A 74 10.07 -29.43 12.72
N PRO A 75 10.27 -30.73 12.35
CA PRO A 75 11.54 -31.39 12.01
C PRO A 75 12.17 -30.85 10.71
N ALA A 76 13.50 -31.03 10.57
CA ALA A 76 14.27 -30.52 9.45
C ALA A 76 13.71 -30.93 8.07
N ILE A 77 13.80 -30.04 7.10
CA ILE A 77 13.36 -30.23 5.72
C ILE A 77 14.59 -30.23 4.78
N ASP A 78 14.44 -30.82 3.60
CA ASP A 78 15.48 -30.78 2.55
C ASP A 78 15.57 -29.37 1.97
N GLY A 79 14.43 -28.75 1.74
CA GLY A 79 14.29 -27.41 1.23
C GLY A 79 12.84 -27.00 1.09
N ALA A 80 12.62 -25.72 0.85
CA ALA A 80 11.31 -25.13 0.66
C ALA A 80 11.31 -24.14 -0.50
N VAL A 81 10.14 -23.98 -1.12
CA VAL A 81 9.86 -23.04 -2.20
C VAL A 81 8.68 -22.17 -1.78
N TYR A 82 8.85 -20.86 -1.82
CA TYR A 82 7.75 -19.91 -1.69
C TYR A 82 7.17 -19.64 -3.06
N ARG A 83 5.96 -20.14 -3.28
CA ARG A 83 5.31 -20.12 -4.59
C ARG A 83 4.07 -19.25 -4.56
N ARG A 84 3.89 -18.51 -5.64
CA ARG A 84 2.68 -17.76 -5.94
C ARG A 84 1.98 -18.38 -7.15
N GLU A 85 0.68 -18.54 -7.05
CA GLU A 85 -0.20 -18.90 -8.14
C GLU A 85 -1.34 -17.90 -8.24
N ASP A 86 -1.78 -17.59 -9.46
CA ASP A 86 -2.99 -16.83 -9.71
C ASP A 86 -4.01 -17.74 -10.40
N ALA A 87 -5.23 -17.80 -9.91
CA ALA A 87 -6.31 -18.62 -10.44
C ALA A 87 -7.56 -17.77 -10.76
N PHE A 88 -8.19 -17.92 -11.93
CA PHE A 88 -9.41 -17.20 -12.29
C PHE A 88 -10.67 -17.97 -11.92
N SER A 89 -11.69 -17.27 -11.41
CA SER A 89 -13.03 -17.80 -11.36
C SER A 89 -13.71 -17.59 -12.73
N VAL A 90 -14.04 -18.67 -13.41
CA VAL A 90 -14.93 -18.61 -14.59
C VAL A 90 -16.36 -18.46 -14.07
N ARG A 91 -17.05 -17.39 -14.45
CA ARG A 91 -18.50 -17.35 -14.32
C ARG A 91 -19.09 -18.21 -15.44
N ASP A 92 -20.02 -19.09 -15.09
CA ASP A 92 -20.88 -19.69 -16.10
C ASP A 92 -21.69 -18.59 -16.83
N ASN A 93 -22.22 -18.92 -18.00
CA ASN A 93 -23.01 -17.99 -18.78
C ASN A 93 -24.33 -17.53 -18.11
N GLN A 94 -24.61 -17.99 -16.88
CA GLN A 94 -25.77 -17.64 -16.07
C GLN A 94 -25.42 -16.74 -14.86
N GLY A 95 -24.15 -16.34 -14.70
CA GLY A 95 -23.72 -15.42 -13.63
C GLY A 95 -23.57 -16.08 -12.26
N THR A 96 -23.73 -17.37 -12.14
CA THR A 96 -23.46 -18.13 -10.92
C THR A 96 -21.93 -18.16 -10.68
N PRO A 97 -21.42 -17.96 -9.45
CA PRO A 97 -20.01 -18.15 -9.17
C PRO A 97 -19.65 -19.60 -9.48
N GLY A 98 -18.99 -19.81 -10.60
CA GLY A 98 -18.49 -21.12 -10.97
C GLY A 98 -17.34 -21.55 -10.07
N SER A 99 -17.05 -22.85 -10.06
CA SER A 99 -15.83 -23.38 -9.48
C SER A 99 -14.62 -22.68 -10.08
N VAL A 100 -13.58 -22.48 -9.28
CA VAL A 100 -12.29 -22.01 -9.78
C VAL A 100 -11.80 -23.06 -10.77
N VAL A 101 -11.73 -22.67 -12.04
CA VAL A 101 -11.20 -23.54 -13.09
C VAL A 101 -9.91 -22.91 -13.58
N PRO A 102 -8.81 -23.67 -13.69
CA PRO A 102 -7.61 -23.16 -14.35
C PRO A 102 -8.01 -22.81 -15.80
N SER A 103 -7.69 -21.61 -16.24
CA SER A 103 -7.81 -21.29 -17.66
C SER A 103 -6.84 -22.19 -18.43
N PRO A 104 -7.24 -22.83 -19.52
CA PRO A 104 -6.27 -23.46 -20.40
C PRO A 104 -5.33 -22.35 -20.90
N VAL A 105 -4.04 -22.50 -20.61
CA VAL A 105 -2.99 -21.60 -21.04
C VAL A 105 -2.89 -21.68 -22.56
N GLU A 106 -3.48 -20.71 -23.27
CA GLU A 106 -3.26 -20.54 -24.70
C GLU A 106 -2.07 -19.63 -25.01
N ASP A 107 -1.56 -18.89 -24.00
CA ASP A 107 -0.39 -18.02 -24.12
C ASP A 107 0.54 -18.22 -22.92
N PRO A 108 1.83 -18.60 -23.12
CA PRO A 108 2.81 -18.75 -22.05
C PRO A 108 3.16 -17.45 -21.33
N ASP A 109 2.79 -16.28 -21.83
CA ASP A 109 2.94 -14.97 -21.18
C ASP A 109 1.72 -14.59 -20.33
N ASP A 110 0.68 -15.41 -20.29
CA ASP A 110 -0.48 -15.17 -19.45
C ASP A 110 -0.18 -15.49 -17.99
N LEU A 111 -0.64 -14.62 -17.11
CA LEU A 111 -0.49 -14.48 -15.65
C LEU A 111 -0.74 -15.74 -14.77
N TRP A 112 -0.71 -16.93 -15.34
CA TRP A 112 -1.11 -18.22 -14.71
C TRP A 112 0.05 -19.10 -14.32
N ALA A 113 1.27 -18.70 -14.63
CA ALA A 113 2.42 -19.48 -14.23
C ALA A 113 2.56 -19.44 -12.71
N ALA A 114 2.60 -20.60 -12.08
CA ALA A 114 3.12 -20.69 -10.73
C ALA A 114 4.54 -20.15 -10.75
N VAL A 115 4.79 -19.09 -9.98
CA VAL A 115 6.10 -18.45 -9.90
C VAL A 115 6.73 -18.77 -8.57
N ASP A 116 7.88 -19.41 -8.60
CA ASP A 116 8.72 -19.60 -7.42
C ASP A 116 9.44 -18.29 -7.15
N THR A 117 9.00 -17.59 -6.11
CA THR A 117 9.54 -16.27 -5.74
C THR A 117 10.79 -16.40 -4.91
N GLU A 118 10.93 -17.52 -4.19
CA GLU A 118 12.09 -17.81 -3.33
C GLU A 118 12.27 -19.31 -3.13
N THR A 119 13.52 -19.76 -3.01
CA THR A 119 13.86 -21.15 -2.68
C THR A 119 14.95 -21.17 -1.62
N VAL A 120 14.82 -22.02 -0.62
CA VAL A 120 15.84 -22.30 0.40
C VAL A 120 16.14 -23.78 0.47
N GLY A 121 17.37 -24.13 0.86
CA GLY A 121 17.85 -25.51 0.85
C GLY A 121 17.88 -26.10 -0.55
N THR A 122 17.77 -27.41 -0.63
CA THR A 122 17.69 -28.15 -1.89
C THR A 122 16.47 -29.06 -1.85
N PRO A 123 15.31 -28.62 -2.35
CA PRO A 123 14.13 -29.49 -2.36
C PRO A 123 14.45 -30.85 -2.97
N CYS A 124 13.90 -31.91 -2.37
CA CYS A 124 14.11 -33.31 -2.76
C CYS A 124 15.53 -33.86 -2.56
N ALA A 125 16.41 -33.21 -1.78
CA ALA A 125 17.81 -33.63 -1.63
C ALA A 125 17.96 -35.07 -1.08
N THR A 126 17.05 -35.48 -0.17
CA THR A 126 17.09 -36.80 0.45
C THR A 126 15.98 -37.74 -0.05
N ALA A 127 15.23 -37.34 -1.10
CA ALA A 127 14.22 -38.20 -1.70
C ALA A 127 14.80 -39.46 -2.33
N SER A 128 14.08 -40.58 -2.24
CA SER A 128 14.50 -41.86 -2.83
C SER A 128 14.58 -41.80 -4.36
N ASP A 129 13.66 -41.04 -4.99
CA ASP A 129 13.71 -40.65 -6.41
C ASP A 129 13.65 -39.12 -6.52
N ARG A 130 14.84 -38.51 -6.63
CA ARG A 130 14.97 -37.05 -6.72
C ARG A 130 14.30 -36.46 -7.96
N ALA A 131 14.35 -37.17 -9.07
CA ALA A 131 13.79 -36.69 -10.33
C ALA A 131 12.25 -36.68 -10.27
N ALA A 132 11.65 -37.76 -9.77
CA ALA A 132 10.22 -37.84 -9.57
C ALA A 132 9.71 -36.83 -8.54
N CYS A 133 10.45 -36.62 -7.44
CA CYS A 133 10.15 -35.62 -6.44
C CYS A 133 10.18 -34.21 -7.04
N ALA A 134 11.26 -33.86 -7.74
CA ALA A 134 11.40 -32.55 -8.39
C ALA A 134 10.31 -32.28 -9.41
N ALA A 135 9.91 -33.30 -10.20
CA ALA A 135 8.80 -33.20 -11.14
C ALA A 135 7.46 -32.92 -10.43
N LYS A 136 7.22 -33.57 -9.28
CA LYS A 136 6.03 -33.32 -8.46
C LYS A 136 6.03 -31.91 -7.86
N VAL A 137 7.15 -31.42 -7.33
CA VAL A 137 7.29 -30.06 -6.80
C VAL A 137 7.05 -29.04 -7.91
N ALA A 138 7.65 -29.20 -9.07
CA ALA A 138 7.46 -28.30 -10.22
C ALA A 138 6.02 -28.32 -10.76
N GLY A 139 5.41 -29.51 -10.78
CA GLY A 139 4.02 -29.68 -11.24
C GLY A 139 2.95 -29.39 -10.19
N PHE A 140 3.32 -29.14 -8.94
CA PHE A 140 2.34 -28.87 -7.89
C PHE A 140 1.58 -27.59 -8.16
N ARG A 141 0.25 -27.67 -8.02
CA ARG A 141 -0.67 -26.53 -8.09
C ARG A 141 -1.65 -26.62 -6.96
N PHE A 142 -1.90 -25.47 -6.35
CA PHE A 142 -2.89 -25.32 -5.30
C PHE A 142 -3.97 -24.32 -5.74
N LEU A 143 -5.14 -24.85 -6.07
CA LEU A 143 -6.29 -24.05 -6.46
C LEU A 143 -7.37 -24.16 -5.40
N PRO A 144 -7.65 -23.11 -4.62
CA PRO A 144 -8.74 -23.14 -3.66
C PRO A 144 -10.07 -23.27 -4.39
N PRO A 145 -10.97 -24.15 -3.90
CA PRO A 145 -12.22 -24.46 -4.61
C PRO A 145 -13.27 -23.34 -4.52
N THR A 146 -13.14 -22.44 -3.54
CA THR A 146 -14.09 -21.35 -3.29
C THR A 146 -13.41 -20.01 -3.09
N ARG A 147 -14.16 -18.92 -3.19
CA ARG A 147 -13.67 -17.58 -2.90
C ARG A 147 -13.23 -17.43 -1.45
N GLU A 148 -14.02 -17.97 -0.54
CA GLU A 148 -13.73 -17.95 0.90
C GLU A 148 -12.43 -18.71 1.19
N ALA A 149 -12.24 -19.87 0.57
CA ALA A 149 -10.99 -20.62 0.69
C ALA A 149 -9.80 -19.82 0.12
N CYS A 150 -9.98 -19.06 -0.96
CA CYS A 150 -8.94 -18.19 -1.49
C CYS A 150 -8.54 -17.09 -0.51
N THR A 151 -9.50 -16.40 0.09
CA THR A 151 -9.22 -15.30 1.03
C THR A 151 -8.66 -15.77 2.37
N ALA A 152 -8.94 -17.01 2.76
CA ALA A 152 -8.43 -17.61 3.99
C ALA A 152 -6.98 -18.13 3.87
N GLN A 153 -6.41 -18.15 2.66
CA GLN A 153 -5.06 -18.65 2.44
C GLN A 153 -3.99 -17.65 2.90
N PHE A 154 -2.84 -18.19 3.28
CA PHE A 154 -1.65 -17.41 3.57
C PHE A 154 -1.22 -16.59 2.33
N GLY A 155 -1.16 -15.25 2.46
CA GLY A 155 -0.87 -14.36 1.34
C GLY A 155 -1.86 -14.45 0.17
N GLY A 156 -3.01 -15.09 0.38
CA GLY A 156 -4.08 -15.17 -0.62
C GLY A 156 -4.87 -13.87 -0.71
N GLY A 157 -5.34 -13.56 -1.90
CA GLY A 157 -6.18 -12.41 -2.15
C GLY A 157 -7.02 -12.60 -3.39
N TYR A 158 -8.23 -12.03 -3.38
CA TYR A 158 -9.13 -12.08 -4.53
C TYR A 158 -8.95 -10.82 -5.37
N ARG A 159 -8.41 -10.98 -6.56
CA ARG A 159 -8.24 -9.87 -7.52
C ARG A 159 -9.30 -9.98 -8.61
N GLY A 160 -10.35 -9.21 -8.53
CA GLY A 160 -11.37 -9.20 -9.56
C GLY A 160 -11.92 -10.60 -9.87
N LYS A 161 -11.55 -11.17 -11.02
CA LYS A 161 -11.87 -12.55 -11.39
C LYS A 161 -10.78 -13.56 -11.03
N ALA A 162 -9.66 -13.09 -10.47
CA ALA A 162 -8.52 -13.90 -10.15
C ALA A 162 -8.39 -14.10 -8.64
N CYS A 163 -7.99 -15.30 -8.25
CA CYS A 163 -7.57 -15.62 -6.90
C CYS A 163 -6.06 -15.82 -6.92
N GLY A 164 -5.32 -14.90 -6.28
CA GLY A 164 -3.89 -15.10 -6.05
C GLY A 164 -3.69 -15.87 -4.76
N VAL A 165 -2.93 -16.94 -4.79
CA VAL A 165 -2.54 -17.71 -3.61
C VAL A 165 -1.03 -17.77 -3.50
N THR A 166 -0.53 -17.65 -2.27
CA THR A 166 0.86 -17.90 -1.95
C THR A 166 0.93 -19.00 -0.90
N TYR A 167 1.92 -19.85 -1.02
CA TYR A 167 2.13 -20.97 -0.11
C TYR A 167 3.60 -21.40 -0.08
N VAL A 168 3.95 -22.13 0.95
CA VAL A 168 5.27 -22.74 1.07
C VAL A 168 5.14 -24.23 0.73
N LEU A 169 5.81 -24.67 -0.34
CA LEU A 169 6.06 -26.08 -0.60
C LEU A 169 7.36 -26.47 0.07
N TYR A 170 7.37 -27.54 0.83
CA TYR A 170 8.59 -28.06 1.43
C TYR A 170 8.72 -29.56 1.17
N THR A 171 9.94 -30.05 1.23
CA THR A 171 10.22 -31.48 1.06
C THR A 171 11.01 -32.03 2.24
N ARG A 172 10.73 -33.30 2.58
CA ARG A 172 11.39 -34.06 3.61
C ARG A 172 11.48 -35.52 3.13
N GLY A 173 12.61 -35.93 2.58
CA GLY A 173 12.69 -37.20 1.89
C GLY A 173 11.69 -37.29 0.76
N ASP A 174 10.84 -38.32 0.78
CA ASP A 174 9.79 -38.52 -0.23
C ASP A 174 8.49 -37.74 0.06
N GLU A 175 8.41 -37.08 1.20
CA GLU A 175 7.26 -36.24 1.58
C GLU A 175 7.36 -34.89 0.90
N ILE A 176 6.23 -34.45 0.31
CA ILE A 176 6.02 -33.08 -0.17
C ILE A 176 4.88 -32.50 0.65
N GLY A 177 5.20 -31.51 1.47
CA GLY A 177 4.22 -30.80 2.30
C GLY A 177 3.93 -29.40 1.77
N VAL A 178 2.80 -28.88 2.17
CA VAL A 178 2.33 -27.53 1.81
C VAL A 178 1.89 -26.80 3.07
N ALA A 179 2.38 -25.58 3.27
CA ALA A 179 1.89 -24.67 4.28
C ALA A 179 1.18 -23.49 3.61
N GLN A 180 -0.13 -23.36 3.87
CA GLN A 180 -1.06 -22.48 3.16
C GLN A 180 -1.63 -21.38 4.05
N SER A 181 -1.46 -21.51 5.35
CA SER A 181 -1.94 -20.57 6.37
C SER A 181 -0.81 -20.15 7.31
N ASP A 182 -0.99 -19.03 7.99
CA ASP A 182 -0.05 -18.57 9.02
C ASP A 182 0.22 -19.64 10.08
N GLY A 183 -0.84 -20.38 10.49
CA GLY A 183 -0.72 -21.45 11.47
C GLY A 183 0.10 -22.62 10.96
N GLU A 184 -0.04 -23.02 9.69
CA GLU A 184 0.74 -24.11 9.09
C GLU A 184 2.20 -23.70 8.85
N VAL A 185 2.45 -22.44 8.46
CA VAL A 185 3.81 -21.92 8.37
C VAL A 185 4.46 -21.86 9.76
N ALA A 186 3.74 -21.39 10.78
CA ALA A 186 4.22 -21.41 12.15
C ALA A 186 4.50 -22.85 12.65
N ALA A 187 3.62 -23.80 12.32
CA ALA A 187 3.83 -25.21 12.65
C ALA A 187 5.05 -25.80 11.92
N LEU A 188 5.33 -25.39 10.71
CA LEU A 188 6.53 -25.79 9.96
C LEU A 188 7.82 -25.26 10.61
N MET A 189 7.81 -24.01 11.08
CA MET A 189 8.94 -23.39 11.81
C MET A 189 9.16 -24.06 13.18
N GLY A 190 8.09 -24.43 13.86
CA GLY A 190 8.14 -25.01 15.20
C GLY A 190 8.53 -23.97 16.25
N THR A 191 9.81 -23.92 16.65
CA THR A 191 10.31 -22.91 17.59
C THR A 191 10.88 -21.71 16.84
N PHE A 192 10.46 -20.53 17.22
CA PHE A 192 10.92 -19.27 16.62
C PHE A 192 12.29 -18.89 17.16
N ASP A 193 13.34 -19.52 16.65
CA ASP A 193 14.70 -19.41 17.16
C ASP A 193 15.63 -18.53 16.31
N THR A 194 15.17 -18.08 15.15
CA THR A 194 15.89 -17.13 14.27
C THR A 194 15.23 -15.75 14.26
N LEU A 195 16.03 -14.70 14.00
CA LEU A 195 15.53 -13.34 13.85
C LEU A 195 14.50 -13.24 12.72
N HIS A 196 14.70 -13.98 11.62
CA HIS A 196 13.81 -13.95 10.46
C HIS A 196 12.42 -14.50 10.78
N GLU A 197 12.36 -15.58 11.55
CA GLU A 197 11.09 -16.15 12.02
C GLU A 197 10.35 -15.20 12.95
N ALA A 198 11.10 -14.57 13.87
CA ALA A 198 10.53 -13.56 14.76
C ALA A 198 9.99 -12.34 13.99
N LEU A 199 10.72 -11.87 12.97
CA LEU A 199 10.26 -10.79 12.09
C LEU A 199 9.03 -11.21 11.28
N TRP A 200 9.01 -12.46 10.81
CA TRP A 200 7.84 -12.99 10.13
C TRP A 200 6.60 -13.01 11.06
N ALA A 201 6.75 -13.45 12.28
CA ALA A 201 5.66 -13.44 13.26
C ALA A 201 5.13 -12.01 13.51
N ALA A 202 6.05 -11.05 13.69
CA ALA A 202 5.71 -9.66 14.00
C ALA A 202 5.21 -8.84 12.79
N ARG A 203 5.23 -9.37 11.55
CA ARG A 203 4.95 -8.62 10.31
C ARG A 203 3.58 -7.94 10.24
N LYS A 204 2.59 -8.45 10.99
CA LYS A 204 1.25 -7.85 11.08
C LYS A 204 1.18 -6.65 12.04
N VAL A 205 2.17 -6.49 12.89
CA VAL A 205 2.25 -5.41 13.88
C VAL A 205 3.20 -4.32 13.44
N GLY A 206 4.35 -4.72 12.86
CA GLY A 206 5.36 -3.77 12.42
C GLY A 206 6.33 -4.39 11.43
N ARG A 207 7.07 -3.54 10.74
CA ARG A 207 8.09 -3.91 9.77
C ARG A 207 9.43 -3.25 10.10
N PRO A 208 10.55 -3.83 9.66
CA PRO A 208 11.85 -3.17 9.77
C PRO A 208 11.87 -1.83 9.02
N SER A 209 12.42 -0.80 9.67
CA SER A 209 12.76 0.48 9.07
C SER A 209 14.28 0.62 9.04
N CYS A 210 14.84 0.89 7.86
CA CYS A 210 16.28 0.96 7.66
C CYS A 210 16.64 2.16 6.80
N GLY A 211 17.56 3.01 7.28
CA GLY A 211 18.07 4.15 6.55
C GLY A 211 17.03 5.24 6.24
N SER A 212 15.94 5.28 7.01
CA SER A 212 14.93 6.31 6.89
C SER A 212 15.36 7.58 7.62
N THR A 213 15.17 8.74 6.97
CA THR A 213 15.38 10.04 7.65
C THR A 213 14.21 10.42 8.54
N ARG A 214 13.10 9.68 8.50
CA ARG A 214 11.83 9.99 9.19
C ARG A 214 11.49 9.02 10.32
N SER A 215 12.28 7.98 10.52
CA SER A 215 12.08 6.98 11.57
C SER A 215 13.40 6.38 11.97
N PRO A 216 13.58 5.98 13.24
CA PRO A 216 14.79 5.29 13.69
C PRO A 216 14.95 3.95 12.97
N ASP A 217 16.20 3.50 12.86
CA ASP A 217 16.49 2.15 12.37
C ASP A 217 15.99 1.12 13.38
N SER A 218 15.34 0.10 12.85
CA SER A 218 14.79 -0.98 13.65
C SER A 218 15.87 -1.80 14.32
N THR A 219 15.59 -2.20 15.56
CA THR A 219 16.54 -2.91 16.42
C THR A 219 15.89 -4.15 17.05
N TYR A 220 16.74 -5.07 17.51
CA TYR A 220 16.31 -6.26 18.21
C TYR A 220 17.30 -6.66 19.31
N ARG A 221 16.83 -7.46 20.25
CA ARG A 221 17.66 -8.24 21.16
C ARG A 221 16.99 -9.57 21.44
N ARG A 222 17.79 -10.60 21.71
CA ARG A 222 17.31 -11.89 22.16
C ARG A 222 17.40 -11.94 23.68
N LEU A 223 16.35 -12.39 24.33
CA LEU A 223 16.26 -12.52 25.78
C LEU A 223 16.76 -13.91 26.21
N GLU A 224 17.03 -14.08 27.53
CA GLU A 224 17.55 -15.34 28.09
C GLU A 224 16.56 -16.51 27.98
N ASP A 225 15.26 -16.21 27.97
CA ASP A 225 14.19 -17.19 27.77
C ASP A 225 14.00 -17.62 26.31
N GLY A 226 14.83 -17.08 25.39
CA GLY A 226 14.77 -17.35 23.98
C GLY A 226 13.82 -16.42 23.19
N SER A 227 13.07 -15.54 23.88
CA SER A 227 12.19 -14.57 23.22
C SER A 227 12.97 -13.48 22.49
N TRP A 228 12.32 -12.88 21.50
CA TRP A 228 12.85 -11.77 20.73
C TRP A 228 12.13 -10.48 21.09
N GLN A 229 12.86 -9.50 21.57
CA GLN A 229 12.32 -8.16 21.74
C GLN A 229 12.80 -7.29 20.59
N MET A 230 11.87 -6.69 19.87
CA MET A 230 12.16 -5.91 18.67
C MET A 230 11.48 -4.54 18.72
N LYS A 231 12.12 -3.55 18.11
CA LYS A 231 11.58 -2.23 17.85
C LYS A 231 11.39 -2.10 16.35
N LEU A 232 10.15 -2.02 15.92
CA LEU A 232 9.74 -2.02 14.52
C LEU A 232 8.94 -0.75 14.22
N LEU A 233 8.87 -0.37 12.96
CA LEU A 233 7.95 0.66 12.51
C LEU A 233 6.56 0.04 12.31
N GLU A 234 5.52 0.64 12.89
CA GLU A 234 4.15 0.21 12.68
C GLU A 234 3.81 0.24 11.18
N ASP A 235 3.30 -0.88 10.67
CA ASP A 235 2.95 -1.00 9.26
C ASP A 235 1.51 -0.52 9.00
N ASN A 236 1.31 0.78 9.18
CA ASN A 236 0.05 1.42 8.87
C ASN A 236 0.24 2.66 8.00
N CYS A 237 -0.83 3.09 7.36
CA CYS A 237 -0.88 4.33 6.62
C CYS A 237 -1.16 5.53 7.54
N GLY A 238 -0.50 5.62 8.70
CA GLY A 238 -0.74 6.69 9.67
C GLY A 238 -0.14 8.05 9.27
N LEU A 239 -0.71 9.11 9.81
CA LEU A 239 -0.11 10.46 9.76
C LEU A 239 1.15 10.55 10.62
N ARG A 240 1.24 9.67 11.60
CA ARG A 240 2.36 9.54 12.51
C ARG A 240 3.02 8.18 12.28
N ASN A 241 4.31 8.17 12.35
CA ASN A 241 5.08 6.95 12.47
C ASN A 241 5.12 6.55 13.93
N TYR A 242 4.85 5.29 14.19
CA TYR A 242 4.99 4.75 15.53
C TYR A 242 6.08 3.68 15.52
N GLU A 243 7.01 3.78 16.46
CA GLU A 243 7.88 2.68 16.84
C GLU A 243 7.08 1.76 17.76
N VAL A 244 6.88 0.50 17.37
CA VAL A 244 6.25 -0.51 18.20
C VAL A 244 7.32 -1.42 18.79
N SER A 245 7.35 -1.51 20.11
CA SER A 245 8.15 -2.50 20.81
C SER A 245 7.33 -3.78 20.93
N VAL A 246 7.83 -4.86 20.35
CA VAL A 246 7.15 -6.16 20.35
C VAL A 246 8.01 -7.22 21.02
N LEU A 247 7.36 -8.17 21.66
CA LEU A 247 7.95 -9.42 22.14
C LEU A 247 7.40 -10.56 21.29
N VAL A 248 8.29 -11.37 20.74
CA VAL A 248 7.94 -12.65 20.09
C VAL A 248 8.52 -13.77 20.93
N ASP A 249 7.67 -14.59 21.50
CA ASP A 249 8.10 -15.72 22.30
C ASP A 249 8.53 -16.91 21.41
N PRO A 250 9.17 -17.96 21.97
CA PRO A 250 9.59 -19.10 21.19
C PRO A 250 8.47 -19.89 20.50
N SER A 251 7.21 -19.66 20.85
CA SER A 251 6.05 -20.23 20.15
C SER A 251 5.57 -19.38 18.97
N GLY A 252 6.18 -18.21 18.75
CA GLY A 252 5.77 -17.25 17.71
C GLY A 252 4.63 -16.33 18.12
N LYS A 253 4.20 -16.35 19.38
CA LYS A 253 3.20 -15.41 19.89
C LYS A 253 3.80 -14.01 19.97
N VAL A 254 3.10 -13.06 19.38
CA VAL A 254 3.48 -11.65 19.37
C VAL A 254 2.72 -10.89 20.45
N THR A 255 3.44 -10.12 21.26
CA THR A 255 2.87 -9.21 22.25
C THR A 255 3.41 -7.80 22.03
N VAL A 256 2.55 -6.83 21.88
CA VAL A 256 2.93 -5.41 21.80
C VAL A 256 3.20 -4.92 23.21
N LEU A 257 4.40 -4.43 23.46
CA LEU A 257 4.85 -3.95 24.78
C LEU A 257 4.66 -2.44 24.91
N ASN A 258 4.96 -1.69 23.87
CA ASN A 258 4.89 -0.24 23.84
C ASN A 258 4.69 0.25 22.41
N LYS A 259 4.08 1.42 22.29
CA LYS A 259 3.93 2.16 21.05
C LYS A 259 4.33 3.60 21.29
N GLU A 260 5.38 4.06 20.61
CA GLU A 260 5.95 5.39 20.77
C GLU A 260 5.84 6.17 19.45
N ASP A 261 5.35 7.39 19.52
CA ASP A 261 5.30 8.28 18.37
C ASP A 261 6.73 8.77 18.02
N VAL A 262 7.19 8.41 16.83
CA VAL A 262 8.53 8.76 16.34
C VAL A 262 8.54 9.81 15.24
N GLY A 263 7.42 10.48 15.03
CA GLY A 263 7.33 11.60 14.12
C GLY A 263 6.32 11.45 13.01
N GLU A 264 6.48 12.26 11.96
CA GLU A 264 5.55 12.28 10.82
C GLU A 264 5.60 11.01 9.99
N GLY A 265 4.43 10.41 9.77
CA GLY A 265 4.24 9.28 8.88
C GLY A 265 4.03 9.72 7.43
N GLY A 266 4.37 8.84 6.49
CA GLY A 266 4.13 9.07 5.07
C GLY A 266 2.63 9.09 4.70
N GLY A 267 1.80 8.52 5.56
CA GLY A 267 0.37 8.37 5.38
C GLY A 267 -0.02 7.49 4.19
N CYS A 268 -1.30 7.17 4.07
CA CYS A 268 -1.85 6.61 2.83
C CYS A 268 -1.79 7.65 1.72
N PRO A 269 -1.63 7.24 0.46
CA PRO A 269 -1.83 8.12 -0.67
C PRO A 269 -3.26 8.68 -0.63
N VAL A 270 -3.38 9.99 -0.57
CA VAL A 270 -4.66 10.70 -0.66
C VAL A 270 -4.53 11.79 -1.69
N ALA A 271 -5.66 12.16 -2.30
CA ALA A 271 -5.73 13.25 -3.27
C ALA A 271 -5.28 14.58 -2.65
N GLY A 272 -4.80 15.47 -3.49
CA GLY A 272 -4.39 16.82 -3.10
C GLY A 272 -2.90 17.09 -3.33
N ARG A 273 -2.60 18.28 -3.86
CA ARG A 273 -1.24 18.74 -4.11
C ARG A 273 -0.58 19.17 -2.81
N ARG A 274 0.60 18.65 -2.52
CA ARG A 274 1.35 18.97 -1.31
C ARG A 274 2.25 20.18 -1.57
N PRO A 275 2.09 21.30 -0.86
CA PRO A 275 3.05 22.39 -0.93
C PRO A 275 4.34 22.04 -0.17
N ASP A 276 5.48 22.54 -0.65
CA ASP A 276 6.74 22.46 0.09
C ASP A 276 6.59 23.04 1.49
N GLY A 277 7.18 22.40 2.48
CA GLY A 277 7.13 22.84 3.88
C GLY A 277 5.78 22.58 4.57
N LEU A 278 4.93 21.72 4.01
CA LEU A 278 3.72 21.28 4.70
C LEU A 278 4.07 20.49 5.94
N CYS A 279 3.74 21.05 7.11
CA CYS A 279 3.74 20.36 8.38
C CYS A 279 2.33 20.01 8.81
N TRP A 280 2.17 18.85 9.44
CA TRP A 280 0.86 18.41 9.91
C TRP A 280 0.55 19.03 11.26
N ALA A 281 -0.61 19.66 11.40
CA ALA A 281 -1.07 20.15 12.69
C ALA A 281 -1.48 18.98 13.62
N PRO A 282 -1.23 19.09 14.93
CA PRO A 282 -1.76 18.14 15.92
C PRO A 282 -3.28 18.01 15.81
N ARG A 283 -3.80 16.83 16.11
CA ARG A 283 -5.22 16.53 16.10
C ARG A 283 -5.81 16.59 17.49
N ASP A 284 -7.01 17.15 17.62
CA ASP A 284 -7.86 16.93 18.78
C ASP A 284 -8.71 15.67 18.53
N GLY A 285 -8.46 14.60 19.24
CA GLY A 285 -9.20 13.33 19.15
C GLY A 285 -8.32 12.10 19.39
N GLU A 286 -7.98 11.84 20.64
CA GLU A 286 -7.44 10.53 21.04
C GLU A 286 -8.53 9.46 20.92
N GLY A 287 -8.22 8.35 20.21
CA GLY A 287 -9.12 7.19 20.09
C GLY A 287 -10.08 7.18 18.90
N ALA A 288 -9.90 8.05 17.93
CA ALA A 288 -10.67 8.00 16.68
C ALA A 288 -10.20 6.81 15.82
N GLY A 289 -11.15 6.06 15.26
CA GLY A 289 -10.85 4.95 14.37
C GLY A 289 -10.20 5.40 13.04
N ALA A 290 -9.62 4.43 12.31
CA ALA A 290 -8.87 4.63 11.06
C ALA A 290 -9.62 5.50 10.03
N VAL A 291 -10.93 5.34 9.91
CA VAL A 291 -11.78 6.10 8.97
C VAL A 291 -11.79 7.60 9.30
N GLY A 292 -12.00 7.96 10.57
CA GLY A 292 -12.02 9.36 11.01
C GLY A 292 -10.66 10.02 10.77
N GLU A 293 -9.59 9.31 11.07
CA GLU A 293 -8.22 9.77 10.86
C GLU A 293 -7.88 9.97 9.39
N HIS A 294 -8.27 9.04 8.54
CA HIS A 294 -8.07 9.13 7.08
C HIS A 294 -8.81 10.35 6.50
N LEU A 295 -10.07 10.53 6.84
CA LEU A 295 -10.87 11.66 6.36
C LEU A 295 -10.35 13.01 6.89
N ALA A 296 -9.85 13.06 8.13
CA ALA A 296 -9.22 14.24 8.68
C ALA A 296 -7.93 14.61 7.92
N LYS A 297 -7.13 13.61 7.55
CA LYS A 297 -5.96 13.78 6.72
C LYS A 297 -6.30 14.32 5.34
N MET A 298 -7.31 13.75 4.68
CA MET A 298 -7.79 14.29 3.41
C MET A 298 -8.16 15.76 3.56
N ALA A 299 -8.94 16.14 4.59
CA ALA A 299 -9.34 17.52 4.81
C ALA A 299 -8.14 18.50 4.97
N VAL A 300 -7.07 18.07 5.64
CA VAL A 300 -5.87 18.88 5.81
C VAL A 300 -5.11 19.01 4.49
N LEU A 301 -4.99 17.94 3.70
CA LEU A 301 -4.33 17.98 2.39
C LEU A 301 -5.08 18.86 1.40
N GLU A 302 -6.40 18.74 1.31
CA GLU A 302 -7.23 19.60 0.48
C GLU A 302 -7.07 21.09 0.87
N ALA A 303 -7.02 21.37 2.18
CA ALA A 303 -6.78 22.73 2.65
C ALA A 303 -5.37 23.25 2.31
N ALA A 304 -4.34 22.39 2.34
CA ALA A 304 -2.98 22.72 1.94
C ALA A 304 -2.88 22.94 0.43
N SER A 305 -3.59 22.15 -0.37
CA SER A 305 -3.63 22.29 -1.84
C SER A 305 -4.13 23.66 -2.30
N VAL A 306 -5.03 24.30 -1.55
CA VAL A 306 -5.46 25.69 -1.82
C VAL A 306 -4.25 26.64 -1.88
N VAL A 307 -3.31 26.48 -0.94
CA VAL A 307 -2.09 27.31 -0.87
C VAL A 307 -1.16 26.98 -2.02
N ALA A 308 -0.96 25.68 -2.31
CA ALA A 308 -0.14 25.20 -3.41
C ALA A 308 -0.60 25.76 -4.77
N PHE A 309 -1.89 25.67 -5.09
CA PHE A 309 -2.44 26.22 -6.33
C PHE A 309 -2.34 27.76 -6.43
N ARG A 310 -2.53 28.47 -5.31
CA ARG A 310 -2.34 29.93 -5.29
C ARG A 310 -0.88 30.32 -5.54
N GLN A 311 0.06 29.57 -4.99
CA GLN A 311 1.48 29.77 -5.22
C GLN A 311 1.83 29.48 -6.68
N LEU A 312 1.48 28.30 -7.18
CA LEU A 312 1.70 27.87 -8.56
C LEU A 312 1.17 28.90 -9.57
N ARG A 313 -0.04 29.43 -9.33
CA ARG A 313 -0.63 30.45 -10.18
C ARG A 313 0.21 31.73 -10.25
N ARG A 314 0.73 32.20 -9.10
CA ARG A 314 1.59 33.41 -9.05
C ARG A 314 2.91 33.17 -9.79
N GLU A 315 3.52 32.03 -9.57
CA GLU A 315 4.79 31.65 -10.20
C GLU A 315 4.65 31.50 -11.72
N LEU A 316 3.66 30.74 -12.18
CA LEU A 316 3.44 30.58 -13.63
C LEU A 316 3.04 31.91 -14.30
N ALA A 317 2.34 32.81 -13.60
CA ALA A 317 2.05 34.15 -14.12
C ALA A 317 3.34 34.98 -14.32
N ALA A 318 4.31 34.87 -13.41
CA ALA A 318 5.62 35.52 -13.53
C ALA A 318 6.41 34.99 -14.74
N PHE A 319 6.25 33.72 -15.10
CA PHE A 319 6.82 33.12 -16.32
C PHE A 319 6.00 33.34 -17.60
N GLY A 320 4.92 34.14 -17.54
CA GLY A 320 4.11 34.48 -18.70
C GLY A 320 3.16 33.39 -19.17
N ALA A 321 2.66 32.57 -18.25
CA ALA A 321 1.67 31.52 -18.57
C ALA A 321 0.38 32.13 -19.17
N PRO A 322 -0.27 31.44 -20.13
CA PRO A 322 -1.52 31.90 -20.73
C PRO A 322 -2.62 32.13 -19.69
N ARG A 323 -3.40 33.20 -19.90
CA ARG A 323 -4.50 33.54 -18.98
C ARG A 323 -5.46 32.38 -18.74
N GLU A 324 -5.75 31.62 -19.77
CA GLU A 324 -6.63 30.45 -19.68
C GLU A 324 -6.10 29.41 -18.70
N LEU A 325 -4.79 29.12 -18.72
CA LEU A 325 -4.14 28.22 -17.79
C LEU A 325 -4.21 28.73 -16.35
N LEU A 326 -3.92 30.03 -16.16
CA LEU A 326 -3.98 30.72 -14.87
C LEU A 326 -5.41 30.75 -14.28
N ASP A 327 -6.44 30.88 -15.13
CA ASP A 327 -7.83 30.85 -14.70
C ASP A 327 -8.27 29.45 -14.23
N ARG A 328 -7.81 28.41 -14.91
CA ARG A 328 -8.03 27.01 -14.48
C ARG A 328 -7.34 26.69 -13.16
N ILE A 329 -6.11 27.16 -12.94
CA ILE A 329 -5.41 27.00 -11.65
C ILE A 329 -6.18 27.70 -10.53
N ARG A 330 -6.76 28.87 -10.81
CA ARG A 330 -7.63 29.58 -9.84
C ARG A 330 -8.92 28.81 -9.54
N GLU A 331 -9.51 28.16 -10.54
CA GLU A 331 -10.68 27.31 -10.37
C GLU A 331 -10.34 26.08 -9.51
N ALA A 332 -9.23 25.39 -9.81
CA ALA A 332 -8.72 24.30 -8.99
C ALA A 332 -8.58 24.71 -7.52
N ALA A 333 -7.99 25.85 -7.21
CA ALA A 333 -7.89 26.34 -5.84
C ALA A 333 -9.26 26.57 -5.15
N ARG A 334 -10.33 26.84 -5.90
CA ARG A 334 -11.69 26.97 -5.36
C ARG A 334 -12.33 25.60 -5.10
N ASP A 335 -12.05 24.63 -5.97
CA ASP A 335 -12.49 23.26 -5.81
C ASP A 335 -11.94 22.70 -4.51
N GLU A 336 -10.62 22.90 -4.23
CA GLU A 336 -9.97 22.50 -2.98
C GLU A 336 -10.64 23.07 -1.73
N VAL A 337 -11.12 24.29 -1.76
CA VAL A 337 -11.88 24.86 -0.62
C VAL A 337 -13.18 24.08 -0.37
N ARG A 338 -13.85 23.60 -1.42
CA ARG A 338 -15.06 22.80 -1.29
C ARG A 338 -14.75 21.41 -0.77
N HIS A 339 -13.70 20.78 -1.30
CA HIS A 339 -13.24 19.46 -0.89
C HIS A 339 -12.81 19.44 0.57
N ALA A 340 -11.98 20.41 0.99
CA ALA A 340 -11.58 20.55 2.39
C ALA A 340 -12.77 20.67 3.37
N ARG A 341 -13.83 21.38 2.97
CA ARG A 341 -15.04 21.50 3.79
C ARG A 341 -15.84 20.19 3.85
N ALA A 342 -15.99 19.51 2.71
CA ALA A 342 -16.74 18.27 2.62
C ALA A 342 -16.04 17.13 3.40
N THR A 343 -14.75 16.95 3.20
CA THR A 343 -13.94 15.95 3.89
C THR A 343 -13.82 16.25 5.38
N LYS A 344 -13.72 17.53 5.79
CA LYS A 344 -13.80 17.93 7.19
C LYS A 344 -15.14 17.53 7.84
N SER A 345 -16.26 17.74 7.15
CA SER A 345 -17.58 17.36 7.67
C SER A 345 -17.69 15.85 7.84
N LEU A 346 -17.12 15.08 6.91
CA LEU A 346 -17.04 13.62 7.03
C LEU A 346 -16.16 13.20 8.22
N ALA A 347 -14.97 13.78 8.37
CA ALA A 347 -14.08 13.48 9.51
C ALA A 347 -14.80 13.74 10.86
N GLN A 348 -15.53 14.85 10.96
CA GLN A 348 -16.29 15.19 12.16
C GLN A 348 -17.44 14.20 12.46
N LYS A 349 -18.07 13.64 11.43
CA LYS A 349 -19.05 12.54 11.58
C LYS A 349 -18.42 11.32 12.24
N TYR A 350 -17.13 11.06 11.97
CA TYR A 350 -16.34 9.99 12.57
C TYR A 350 -15.57 10.43 13.83
N GLY A 351 -15.96 11.54 14.46
CA GLY A 351 -15.41 11.99 15.74
C GLY A 351 -14.07 12.71 15.68
N VAL A 352 -13.53 13.01 14.49
CA VAL A 352 -12.24 13.69 14.34
C VAL A 352 -12.42 15.12 13.84
N THR A 353 -11.82 16.08 14.53
CA THR A 353 -11.74 17.45 14.07
C THR A 353 -10.36 17.67 13.42
N PRO A 354 -10.27 17.85 12.09
CA PRO A 354 -9.00 18.08 11.42
C PRO A 354 -8.38 19.40 11.87
N GLY A 355 -7.09 19.39 12.10
CA GLY A 355 -6.28 20.60 12.32
C GLY A 355 -6.21 21.48 11.07
N ARG A 356 -5.52 22.61 11.18
CA ARG A 356 -5.18 23.44 10.02
C ARG A 356 -3.82 23.02 9.46
N PRO A 357 -3.62 23.04 8.13
CA PRO A 357 -2.29 22.80 7.59
C PRO A 357 -1.34 23.92 8.03
N GLU A 358 -0.20 23.56 8.53
CA GLU A 358 0.92 24.48 8.76
C GLU A 358 1.87 24.37 7.56
N ILE A 359 2.09 25.50 6.88
CA ILE A 359 2.91 25.52 5.67
C ILE A 359 4.00 26.55 5.93
N GLY A 360 5.25 26.07 5.88
CA GLY A 360 6.44 26.93 6.01
C GLY A 360 6.44 28.03 4.95
N ALA A 361 7.13 29.13 5.23
CA ALA A 361 7.29 30.20 4.26
C ALA A 361 7.99 29.66 3.00
N PRO A 362 7.48 29.99 1.80
CA PRO A 362 8.11 29.55 0.55
C PRO A 362 9.55 30.06 0.48
N SER A 363 10.48 29.19 0.11
CA SER A 363 11.90 29.51 -0.06
C SER A 363 12.12 30.31 -1.36
N GLY A 364 11.93 31.64 -1.32
CA GLY A 364 12.27 32.53 -2.44
C GLY A 364 11.52 32.30 -3.76
N GLU A 365 12.03 32.88 -4.85
CA GLU A 365 11.52 32.63 -6.23
C GLU A 365 12.05 31.30 -6.75
N ARG A 366 11.13 30.43 -7.15
CA ARG A 366 11.47 29.10 -7.71
C ARG A 366 11.74 29.21 -9.22
N SER A 367 12.74 28.47 -9.69
CA SER A 367 13.00 28.34 -11.12
C SER A 367 11.87 27.59 -11.85
N LEU A 368 11.76 27.81 -13.17
CA LEU A 368 10.79 27.05 -13.98
C LEU A 368 11.03 25.53 -13.91
N LEU A 369 12.31 25.10 -13.83
CA LEU A 369 12.66 23.69 -13.65
C LEU A 369 12.18 23.16 -12.29
N THR A 370 12.34 23.93 -11.21
CA THR A 370 11.83 23.52 -9.88
C THR A 370 10.32 23.33 -9.89
N ILE A 371 9.59 24.23 -10.55
CA ILE A 371 8.12 24.13 -10.71
C ILE A 371 7.76 22.90 -11.55
N ALA A 372 8.52 22.63 -12.63
CA ALA A 372 8.31 21.46 -13.48
C ALA A 372 8.52 20.14 -12.71
N LEU A 373 9.58 20.05 -11.90
CA LEU A 373 9.89 18.87 -11.08
C LEU A 373 8.82 18.62 -10.02
N GLU A 374 8.31 19.66 -9.36
CA GLU A 374 7.18 19.55 -8.44
C GLU A 374 5.91 19.09 -9.18
N ASN A 375 5.58 19.73 -10.31
CA ASN A 375 4.40 19.36 -11.09
C ASN A 375 4.48 17.92 -11.62
N ALA A 376 5.67 17.44 -11.97
CA ALA A 376 5.90 16.05 -12.38
C ALA A 376 5.53 15.06 -11.27
N ARG A 377 5.95 15.34 -10.04
CA ARG A 377 5.70 14.45 -8.88
C ARG A 377 4.27 14.60 -8.35
N GLU A 378 3.88 15.81 -7.99
CA GLU A 378 2.59 16.06 -7.33
C GLU A 378 1.44 16.08 -8.33
N GLY A 379 1.58 16.78 -9.46
CA GLY A 379 0.51 16.96 -10.43
C GLY A 379 0.33 15.74 -11.36
N CYS A 380 1.38 15.42 -12.14
CA CYS A 380 1.27 14.38 -13.16
C CYS A 380 1.14 12.97 -12.57
N VAL A 381 1.69 12.71 -11.38
CA VAL A 381 1.66 11.39 -10.75
C VAL A 381 0.62 11.35 -9.63
N ARG A 382 0.82 12.10 -8.53
CA ARG A 382 -0.01 11.95 -7.32
C ARG A 382 -1.45 12.43 -7.50
N GLU A 383 -1.68 13.61 -8.09
CA GLU A 383 -3.05 14.10 -8.38
C GLU A 383 -3.76 13.19 -9.40
N THR A 384 -3.03 12.70 -10.41
CA THR A 384 -3.62 11.80 -11.42
C THR A 384 -4.04 10.47 -10.79
N TYR A 385 -3.23 9.90 -9.89
CA TYR A 385 -3.62 8.72 -9.13
C TYR A 385 -4.75 9.01 -8.15
N GLY A 386 -4.69 10.14 -7.44
CA GLY A 386 -5.73 10.59 -6.50
C GLY A 386 -7.10 10.74 -7.17
N ALA A 387 -7.13 11.29 -8.40
CA ALA A 387 -8.37 11.38 -9.17
C ALA A 387 -8.97 9.99 -9.45
N LEU A 388 -8.15 9.02 -9.87
CA LEU A 388 -8.60 7.63 -10.05
C LEU A 388 -9.11 7.03 -8.72
N MET A 389 -8.42 7.29 -7.60
CA MET A 389 -8.86 6.82 -6.28
C MET A 389 -10.20 7.40 -5.87
N ALA A 390 -10.48 8.67 -6.14
CA ALA A 390 -11.79 9.27 -5.87
C ALA A 390 -12.92 8.56 -6.66
N HIS A 391 -12.67 8.15 -7.90
CA HIS A 391 -13.62 7.34 -8.69
C HIS A 391 -13.82 5.94 -8.08
N VAL A 392 -12.76 5.27 -7.60
CA VAL A 392 -12.85 3.97 -6.93
C VAL A 392 -13.69 4.10 -5.66
N GLN A 393 -13.40 5.08 -4.82
CA GLN A 393 -14.15 5.35 -3.58
C GLN A 393 -15.62 5.71 -3.86
N ALA A 394 -15.89 6.51 -4.90
CA ALA A 394 -17.26 6.82 -5.34
C ALA A 394 -18.06 5.59 -5.76
N ALA A 395 -17.38 4.53 -6.22
CA ALA A 395 -18.01 3.28 -6.65
C ALA A 395 -18.12 2.25 -5.51
N ARG A 396 -17.14 2.20 -4.60
CA ARG A 396 -16.96 1.10 -3.65
C ARG A 396 -17.31 1.43 -2.20
N ALA A 397 -17.22 2.70 -1.77
CA ALA A 397 -17.48 3.08 -0.37
C ALA A 397 -18.85 2.57 0.10
N GLU A 398 -18.87 1.85 1.22
CA GLU A 398 -20.12 1.37 1.83
C GLU A 398 -20.86 2.51 2.55
N ASP A 399 -20.12 3.47 3.15
CA ASP A 399 -20.72 4.67 3.73
C ASP A 399 -21.30 5.55 2.63
N ALA A 400 -22.61 5.80 2.70
CA ALA A 400 -23.34 6.54 1.69
C ALA A 400 -22.91 8.01 1.57
N ASP A 401 -22.48 8.63 2.67
CA ASP A 401 -22.05 10.04 2.69
C ASP A 401 -20.65 10.14 2.10
N VAL A 402 -19.75 9.21 2.42
CA VAL A 402 -18.43 9.10 1.79
C VAL A 402 -18.58 8.89 0.28
N ARG A 403 -19.41 7.92 -0.13
CA ARG A 403 -19.66 7.65 -1.55
C ARG A 403 -20.23 8.85 -2.29
N ALA A 404 -21.17 9.59 -1.69
CA ALA A 404 -21.74 10.78 -2.30
C ALA A 404 -20.72 11.93 -2.42
N CYS A 405 -19.90 12.13 -1.40
CA CYS A 405 -18.81 13.10 -1.38
C CYS A 405 -17.79 12.80 -2.48
N MET A 406 -17.29 11.54 -2.52
CA MET A 406 -16.28 11.12 -3.50
C MET A 406 -16.78 11.20 -4.94
N ARG A 407 -18.07 10.99 -5.19
CA ARG A 407 -18.65 11.15 -6.53
C ARG A 407 -18.53 12.59 -7.05
N THR A 408 -18.68 13.58 -6.18
CA THR A 408 -18.49 15.00 -6.55
C THR A 408 -17.01 15.32 -6.73
N ILE A 409 -16.16 14.85 -5.80
CA ILE A 409 -14.70 15.09 -5.84
C ILE A 409 -14.08 14.45 -7.08
N ALA A 410 -14.45 13.24 -7.46
CA ALA A 410 -13.84 12.49 -8.57
C ALA A 410 -13.84 13.26 -9.91
N GLU A 411 -14.96 13.90 -10.26
CA GLU A 411 -15.05 14.67 -11.50
C GLU A 411 -14.18 15.95 -11.45
N GLU A 412 -14.10 16.59 -10.28
CA GLU A 412 -13.29 17.79 -10.09
C GLU A 412 -11.80 17.45 -10.07
N GLU A 413 -11.41 16.32 -9.45
CA GLU A 413 -10.06 15.76 -9.47
C GLU A 413 -9.59 15.40 -10.88
N THR A 414 -10.47 14.79 -11.69
CA THR A 414 -10.14 14.47 -13.09
C THR A 414 -9.78 15.73 -13.88
N ARG A 415 -10.51 16.83 -13.66
CA ARG A 415 -10.17 18.13 -14.31
C ARG A 415 -8.84 18.69 -13.82
N ARG A 416 -8.48 18.49 -12.54
CA ARG A 416 -7.20 18.90 -11.97
C ARG A 416 -6.03 18.07 -12.49
N ALA A 417 -6.19 16.76 -12.56
CA ALA A 417 -5.19 15.90 -13.20
C ALA A 417 -4.92 16.32 -14.65
N ALA A 418 -5.98 16.62 -15.43
CA ALA A 418 -5.84 17.14 -16.78
C ALA A 418 -5.13 18.50 -16.81
N LEU A 419 -5.40 19.39 -15.84
CA LEU A 419 -4.70 20.66 -15.69
C LEU A 419 -3.21 20.44 -15.44
N SER A 420 -2.82 19.49 -14.61
CA SER A 420 -1.41 19.19 -14.31
C SER A 420 -0.65 18.69 -15.54
N LEU A 421 -1.29 17.90 -16.42
CA LEU A 421 -0.73 17.50 -17.71
C LEU A 421 -0.57 18.70 -18.67
N ASP A 422 -1.54 19.63 -18.71
CA ASP A 422 -1.46 20.82 -19.54
C ASP A 422 -0.38 21.80 -19.02
N ILE A 423 -0.19 21.89 -17.69
CA ILE A 423 0.92 22.64 -17.07
C ILE A 423 2.25 22.02 -17.49
N ALA A 424 2.39 20.69 -17.42
CA ALA A 424 3.60 19.96 -17.83
C ALA A 424 3.94 20.29 -19.28
N ALA A 425 3.00 20.14 -20.20
CA ALA A 425 3.21 20.45 -21.61
C ALA A 425 3.65 21.92 -21.84
N TRP A 426 3.06 22.86 -21.10
CA TRP A 426 3.41 24.27 -21.20
C TRP A 426 4.82 24.57 -20.65
N VAL A 427 5.19 24.00 -19.51
CA VAL A 427 6.49 24.23 -18.86
C VAL A 427 7.60 23.55 -19.64
N GLU A 428 7.44 22.27 -20.00
CA GLU A 428 8.47 21.45 -20.65
C GLU A 428 8.86 21.97 -22.04
N ALA A 429 7.92 22.58 -22.75
CA ALA A 429 8.23 23.26 -24.00
C ALA A 429 9.22 24.44 -23.83
N ARG A 430 9.49 24.89 -22.60
CA ARG A 430 10.38 25.99 -22.25
C ARG A 430 11.68 25.55 -21.57
N LEU A 431 11.80 24.25 -21.28
CA LEU A 431 13.01 23.67 -20.72
C LEU A 431 13.96 23.23 -21.84
N ASP A 432 15.23 23.21 -21.55
CA ASP A 432 16.23 22.56 -22.39
C ASP A 432 16.14 21.01 -22.33
N ALA A 433 16.99 20.32 -23.08
CA ALA A 433 16.97 18.86 -23.13
C ALA A 433 17.37 18.21 -21.79
N GLU A 434 18.20 18.86 -20.99
CA GLU A 434 18.62 18.36 -19.68
C GLU A 434 17.47 18.51 -18.67
N GLY A 435 16.82 19.67 -18.64
CA GLY A 435 15.64 19.90 -17.80
C GLY A 435 14.49 18.94 -18.09
N ARG A 436 14.21 18.67 -19.37
CA ARG A 436 13.19 17.65 -19.75
C ARG A 436 13.54 16.26 -19.24
N ARG A 437 14.81 15.81 -19.40
CA ARG A 437 15.25 14.52 -18.86
C ARG A 437 15.12 14.46 -17.33
N ALA A 438 15.40 15.56 -16.63
CA ALA A 438 15.22 15.62 -15.18
C ALA A 438 13.74 15.51 -14.79
N VAL A 439 12.82 16.10 -15.56
CA VAL A 439 11.37 15.99 -15.34
C VAL A 439 10.88 14.56 -15.58
N ASP A 440 11.34 13.89 -16.65
CA ASP A 440 11.00 12.50 -16.93
C ASP A 440 11.49 11.56 -15.82
N ALA A 441 12.72 11.77 -15.34
CA ALA A 441 13.25 11.02 -14.21
C ALA A 441 12.41 11.25 -12.92
N ALA A 442 12.02 12.49 -12.66
CA ALA A 442 11.19 12.82 -11.50
C ALA A 442 9.79 12.15 -11.54
N ARG A 443 9.19 11.99 -12.73
CA ARG A 443 7.94 11.23 -12.90
C ARG A 443 8.15 9.74 -12.60
N ALA A 444 9.20 9.14 -13.17
CA ALA A 444 9.51 7.73 -12.95
C ALA A 444 9.80 7.42 -11.47
N ASP A 445 10.56 8.29 -10.81
CA ASP A 445 10.83 8.20 -9.38
C ASP A 445 9.55 8.30 -8.55
N ALA A 446 8.66 9.25 -8.89
CA ALA A 446 7.39 9.43 -8.19
C ALA A 446 6.44 8.24 -8.36
N VAL A 447 6.38 7.62 -9.56
CA VAL A 447 5.63 6.38 -9.78
C VAL A 447 6.20 5.24 -8.94
N SER A 448 7.52 5.10 -8.89
CA SER A 448 8.19 4.07 -8.10
C SER A 448 8.00 4.28 -6.59
N GLU A 449 8.01 5.52 -6.13
CA GLU A 449 7.73 5.88 -4.73
C GLU A 449 6.27 5.57 -4.38
N LEU A 450 5.33 5.96 -5.23
CA LEU A 450 3.91 5.68 -5.06
C LEU A 450 3.65 4.17 -5.02
N ALA A 451 4.29 3.36 -5.88
CA ALA A 451 4.18 1.91 -5.85
C ALA A 451 4.62 1.33 -4.49
N ARG A 452 5.71 1.83 -3.92
CA ARG A 452 6.17 1.42 -2.59
C ARG A 452 5.19 1.81 -1.48
N GLU A 453 4.58 3.00 -1.57
CA GLU A 453 3.55 3.44 -0.63
C GLU A 453 2.30 2.54 -0.71
N LEU A 454 1.87 2.20 -1.93
CA LEU A 454 0.69 1.37 -2.20
C LEU A 454 0.89 -0.11 -1.88
N SER A 455 2.11 -0.58 -1.72
CA SER A 455 2.40 -1.97 -1.35
C SER A 455 2.08 -2.27 0.13
N ARG A 456 1.69 -1.26 0.91
CA ARG A 456 1.36 -1.43 2.33
C ARG A 456 -0.07 -1.94 2.49
N PRO A 457 -0.31 -2.79 3.50
CA PRO A 457 -1.67 -3.18 3.86
C PRO A 457 -2.55 -1.96 4.17
N VAL A 458 -3.80 -2.03 3.82
CA VAL A 458 -4.82 -1.03 4.11
C VAL A 458 -5.73 -1.59 5.20
N ASP A 459 -6.12 -0.76 6.15
CA ASP A 459 -7.05 -1.11 7.21
C ASP A 459 -8.42 -1.53 6.63
N ASP A 460 -9.01 -2.61 7.13
CA ASP A 460 -10.27 -3.17 6.64
C ASP A 460 -11.44 -2.18 6.76
N ASP A 461 -11.46 -1.35 7.81
CA ASP A 461 -12.47 -0.31 7.98
C ASP A 461 -12.36 0.77 6.90
N LEU A 462 -11.15 1.08 6.43
CA LEU A 462 -10.94 2.00 5.31
C LEU A 462 -11.39 1.39 3.98
N ILE A 463 -11.16 0.11 3.78
CA ILE A 463 -11.63 -0.61 2.59
C ILE A 463 -13.16 -0.59 2.55
N ALA A 464 -13.81 -0.95 3.64
CA ALA A 464 -15.26 -1.01 3.74
C ALA A 464 -15.90 0.39 3.68
N ALA A 465 -15.63 1.23 4.67
CA ALA A 465 -16.31 2.52 4.80
C ALA A 465 -15.96 3.51 3.70
N CYS A 466 -14.66 3.60 3.34
CA CYS A 466 -14.16 4.58 2.38
C CYS A 466 -14.00 4.04 0.95
N GLY A 467 -14.13 2.74 0.72
CA GLY A 467 -13.93 2.14 -0.60
C GLY A 467 -12.49 2.23 -1.11
N ILE A 468 -11.52 2.37 -0.21
CA ILE A 468 -10.10 2.39 -0.57
C ILE A 468 -9.75 0.98 -1.09
N PRO A 469 -9.06 0.86 -2.23
CA PRO A 469 -8.63 -0.44 -2.71
C PRO A 469 -7.59 -1.04 -1.77
N ASP A 470 -7.59 -2.36 -1.65
CA ASP A 470 -6.47 -3.04 -1.02
C ASP A 470 -5.15 -2.79 -1.79
N HIS A 471 -4.03 -3.18 -1.21
CA HIS A 471 -2.71 -2.92 -1.79
C HIS A 471 -2.50 -3.57 -3.17
N LEU A 472 -3.17 -4.67 -3.47
CA LEU A 472 -3.05 -5.37 -4.74
C LEU A 472 -3.84 -4.65 -5.83
N ASP A 473 -5.11 -4.32 -5.57
CA ASP A 473 -5.93 -3.50 -6.45
C ASP A 473 -5.30 -2.12 -6.69
N ALA A 474 -4.72 -1.52 -5.64
CA ALA A 474 -4.04 -0.24 -5.72
C ALA A 474 -2.83 -0.27 -6.67
N LEU A 475 -2.01 -1.33 -6.62
CA LEU A 475 -0.88 -1.53 -7.53
C LEU A 475 -1.32 -1.82 -8.97
N GLU A 476 -2.41 -2.57 -9.16
CA GLU A 476 -2.98 -2.82 -10.48
C GLU A 476 -3.49 -1.53 -11.13
N LEU A 477 -4.20 -0.71 -10.35
CA LEU A 477 -4.66 0.62 -10.77
C LEU A 477 -3.49 1.52 -11.16
N LEU A 478 -2.42 1.55 -10.34
CA LEU A 478 -1.21 2.30 -10.65
C LEU A 478 -0.55 1.79 -11.94
N THR A 479 -0.39 0.48 -12.09
CA THR A 479 0.22 -0.13 -13.27
C THR A 479 -0.56 0.23 -14.54
N SER A 480 -1.89 0.21 -14.46
CA SER A 480 -2.77 0.60 -15.58
C SER A 480 -2.66 2.07 -15.96
N LEU A 481 -2.38 2.94 -14.98
CA LEU A 481 -2.34 4.39 -15.16
C LEU A 481 -0.93 4.94 -15.44
N ALA A 482 0.13 4.21 -15.05
CA ALA A 482 1.51 4.62 -15.19
C ALA A 482 1.88 5.10 -16.60
N PRO A 483 1.46 4.44 -17.71
CA PRO A 483 1.75 4.95 -19.06
C PRO A 483 1.21 6.36 -19.32
N THR A 484 0.04 6.70 -18.76
CA THR A 484 -0.55 8.05 -18.90
C THR A 484 0.21 9.08 -18.09
N MET A 485 0.70 8.74 -16.90
CA MET A 485 1.50 9.60 -16.03
C MET A 485 2.89 9.88 -16.63
N LEU A 486 3.52 8.86 -17.22
CA LEU A 486 4.86 8.94 -17.78
C LEU A 486 4.88 9.64 -19.16
N ALA A 487 3.78 9.62 -19.90
CA ALA A 487 3.63 10.27 -21.21
C ALA A 487 3.14 11.72 -21.12
N ALA A 488 3.15 12.31 -19.93
CA ALA A 488 2.64 13.66 -19.64
C ALA A 488 3.55 14.77 -20.22
#